data_ed7bc303a133f22e228a2f2b7342c88f
#
_entry.id   ed7bc303a133f22e228a2f2b7342c88f
#
_cell.length_a   1.000
_cell.length_b   1.000
_cell.length_c   1.000
_cell.angle_alpha   90.00
_cell.angle_beta   90.00
_cell.angle_gamma   90.00
#
_symmetry.space_group_name_H-M   'P 1'
#
loop_
_entity.id
_entity.type
_entity.pdbx_description
1 polymer ?
#
loop_
_entity_poly.entity_id
_entity_poly.type
_entity_poly.pdbx_seq_one_letter_code
_entity_poly.pdbx_strand_id
1 'polypeptide(L)'
;MLNLSACGSSSHLSANGSDSDSTEVAQIQKPTTITGKMMAPENAKVGDSVKIRFTVYNKTDSTRKFCKWHTPFEPLISKYLDITSDEGIEASYKGAMAKRIMPPPADSYIALKSGDSLVSEINILRGYDLSKPGKYTIKYNAENMSGIVVKDSITIALLK
;
A
#
# COMPACT_ATOMS: atom_id res chain seq x y z
N MET A 1 46.31 -24.92 -72.48
CA MET A 1 47.41 -25.09 -71.55
C MET A 1 46.85 -24.77 -70.16
N LEU A 2 46.50 -25.81 -69.37
CA LEU A 2 47.28 -26.22 -68.20
C LEU A 2 47.22 -25.13 -67.11
N ASN A 3 46.78 -25.27 -65.87
CA ASN A 3 46.72 -26.38 -64.90
C ASN A 3 45.80 -25.88 -63.75
N LEU A 4 44.93 -26.71 -63.22
CA LEU A 4 45.08 -27.59 -62.06
C LEU A 4 45.63 -26.98 -60.78
N SER A 5 44.83 -26.92 -59.72
CA SER A 5 44.99 -27.59 -58.42
C SER A 5 44.12 -26.91 -57.42
N ALA A 6 43.17 -27.52 -56.90
CA ALA A 6 43.07 -28.57 -55.86
C ALA A 6 43.28 -28.08 -54.42
N CYS A 7 42.31 -28.40 -53.64
CA CYS A 7 42.35 -28.84 -52.23
C CYS A 7 42.54 -27.78 -51.12
N GLY A 8 41.65 -27.85 -50.21
CA GLY A 8 41.82 -27.38 -48.86
C GLY A 8 40.54 -27.45 -48.04
N SER A 9 40.05 -28.68 -47.80
CA SER A 9 39.12 -28.92 -46.70
C SER A 9 39.77 -28.58 -45.37
N SER A 10 39.12 -27.84 -44.55
CA SER A 10 39.30 -27.92 -43.11
C SER A 10 38.04 -27.46 -42.40
N SER A 11 37.27 -28.44 -42.06
CA SER A 11 36.25 -28.40 -41.05
C SER A 11 36.87 -28.13 -39.68
N HIS A 12 36.54 -27.01 -39.07
CA HIS A 12 36.64 -26.87 -37.63
C HIS A 12 35.29 -26.58 -37.04
N LEU A 13 34.69 -27.63 -36.60
CA LEU A 13 33.68 -27.64 -35.57
C LEU A 13 34.37 -27.19 -34.27
N SER A 14 34.04 -26.01 -33.79
CA SER A 14 34.22 -25.62 -32.39
C SER A 14 32.85 -25.30 -31.85
N ALA A 15 32.23 -26.31 -31.31
CA ALA A 15 31.17 -26.14 -30.37
C ALA A 15 31.78 -25.64 -29.06
N ASN A 16 31.62 -24.36 -28.79
CA ASN A 16 31.70 -23.85 -27.44
C ASN A 16 30.32 -23.38 -27.07
N GLY A 17 29.57 -24.28 -26.49
CA GLY A 17 28.44 -23.99 -25.66
C GLY A 17 28.95 -23.28 -24.39
N SER A 18 28.85 -21.98 -24.38
CA SER A 18 28.85 -21.25 -23.15
C SER A 18 27.39 -21.01 -22.78
N ASP A 19 26.83 -22.00 -22.09
CA ASP A 19 25.66 -21.76 -21.23
C ASP A 19 26.12 -20.80 -20.16
N SER A 20 26.01 -19.53 -20.45
CA SER A 20 25.93 -18.49 -19.42
C SER A 20 24.51 -18.57 -18.89
N ASP A 21 24.33 -19.44 -17.92
CA ASP A 21 23.23 -19.40 -16.98
C ASP A 21 23.36 -18.07 -16.21
N SER A 22 22.86 -17.01 -16.84
CA SER A 22 22.62 -15.74 -16.18
C SER A 22 21.44 -15.96 -15.26
N THR A 23 21.73 -16.48 -14.09
CA THR A 23 20.81 -16.39 -12.96
C THR A 23 20.69 -14.91 -12.68
N GLU A 24 19.70 -14.29 -13.30
CA GLU A 24 19.27 -12.94 -12.99
C GLU A 24 18.78 -12.96 -11.53
N VAL A 25 19.70 -12.70 -10.62
CA VAL A 25 19.37 -12.48 -9.22
C VAL A 25 18.54 -11.20 -9.24
N ALA A 26 17.23 -11.37 -9.21
CA ALA A 26 16.29 -10.27 -9.02
C ALA A 26 16.75 -9.53 -7.76
N GLN A 27 17.38 -8.38 -7.94
CA GLN A 27 17.75 -7.52 -6.84
C GLN A 27 16.45 -7.08 -6.17
N ILE A 28 16.17 -7.63 -5.00
CA ILE A 28 15.06 -7.21 -4.15
C ILE A 28 15.39 -5.79 -3.74
N GLN A 29 14.88 -4.81 -4.50
CA GLN A 29 15.06 -3.41 -4.16
C GLN A 29 14.37 -3.15 -2.83
N LYS A 30 15.14 -2.71 -1.86
CA LYS A 30 14.63 -2.31 -0.55
C LYS A 30 13.59 -1.20 -0.72
N PRO A 31 12.45 -1.27 -0.01
CA PRO A 31 11.46 -0.20 -0.07
C PRO A 31 12.08 1.14 0.33
N THR A 32 11.73 2.20 -0.37
CA THR A 32 12.22 3.57 -0.10
C THR A 32 11.22 4.40 0.70
N THR A 33 10.01 3.89 0.87
CA THR A 33 8.88 4.60 1.49
C THR A 33 8.25 3.81 2.64
N ILE A 34 7.57 4.54 3.53
CA ILE A 34 6.72 3.95 4.56
C ILE A 34 5.46 3.37 3.88
N THR A 35 5.10 2.17 4.29
CA THR A 35 3.91 1.48 3.80
C THR A 35 2.89 1.26 4.90
N GLY A 36 1.63 1.19 4.54
CA GLY A 36 0.54 0.89 5.46
C GLY A 36 -0.29 -0.32 5.02
N LYS A 37 -0.93 -0.95 5.98
CA LYS A 37 -1.89 -2.02 5.76
C LYS A 37 -3.12 -1.80 6.61
N MET A 38 -4.28 -1.98 6.02
CA MET A 38 -5.57 -1.97 6.71
C MET A 38 -6.05 -3.40 6.94
N MET A 39 -6.70 -3.61 8.07
CA MET A 39 -7.42 -4.85 8.40
C MET A 39 -8.73 -4.51 9.10
N ALA A 40 -9.77 -5.24 8.79
CA ALA A 40 -11.08 -5.14 9.43
C ALA A 40 -11.67 -6.55 9.62
N PRO A 41 -12.66 -6.73 10.49
CA PRO A 41 -13.43 -7.97 10.52
C PRO A 41 -14.15 -8.17 9.17
N GLU A 42 -14.26 -9.41 8.72
CA GLU A 42 -14.95 -9.73 7.46
C GLU A 42 -16.44 -9.35 7.52
N ASN A 43 -17.03 -9.47 8.68
CA ASN A 43 -18.46 -9.22 8.93
C ASN A 43 -18.65 -8.36 10.17
N ALA A 44 -19.66 -7.50 10.14
CA ALA A 44 -20.20 -6.77 11.27
C ALA A 44 -21.71 -6.63 11.10
N LYS A 45 -22.43 -6.37 12.17
CA LYS A 45 -23.87 -6.03 12.09
C LYS A 45 -24.03 -4.53 11.90
N VAL A 46 -25.10 -4.13 11.23
CA VAL A 46 -25.49 -2.72 11.15
C VAL A 46 -25.70 -2.18 12.57
N GLY A 47 -25.04 -1.07 12.89
CA GLY A 47 -25.08 -0.45 14.22
C GLY A 47 -23.96 -0.87 15.18
N ASP A 48 -23.31 -2.00 14.93
CA ASP A 48 -22.15 -2.41 15.70
C ASP A 48 -20.91 -1.58 15.27
N SER A 49 -19.94 -1.43 16.18
CA SER A 49 -18.70 -0.74 15.84
C SER A 49 -17.92 -1.49 14.76
N VAL A 50 -17.47 -0.76 13.73
CA VAL A 50 -16.61 -1.29 12.68
C VAL A 50 -15.22 -0.73 12.87
N LYS A 51 -14.34 -1.51 13.47
CA LYS A 51 -12.95 -1.11 13.76
C LYS A 51 -12.03 -1.53 12.62
N ILE A 52 -11.31 -0.57 12.08
CA ILE A 52 -10.21 -0.82 11.14
C ILE A 52 -8.91 -0.69 11.91
N ARG A 53 -8.10 -1.72 11.84
CA ARG A 53 -6.70 -1.70 12.29
C ARG A 53 -5.83 -1.21 11.15
N PHE A 54 -5.05 -0.19 11.41
CA PHE A 54 -4.12 0.42 10.48
C PHE A 54 -2.70 0.21 11.01
N THR A 55 -1.88 -0.50 10.25
CA THR A 55 -0.49 -0.76 10.62
C THR A 55 0.43 -0.06 9.64
N VAL A 56 1.36 0.72 10.16
CA VAL A 56 2.40 1.41 9.39
C VAL A 56 3.71 0.69 9.57
N TYR A 57 4.43 0.44 8.48
CA TYR A 57 5.70 -0.26 8.45
C TYR A 57 6.79 0.62 7.86
N ASN A 58 7.92 0.68 8.53
CA ASN A 58 9.14 1.21 7.97
C ASN A 58 10.10 0.07 7.59
N LYS A 59 10.01 -0.40 6.37
CA LYS A 59 10.89 -1.44 5.81
C LYS A 59 12.14 -0.86 5.13
N THR A 60 12.35 0.45 5.24
CA THR A 60 13.55 1.11 4.72
C THR A 60 14.76 0.87 5.65
N ASP A 61 15.93 1.27 5.24
CA ASP A 61 17.18 1.10 6.01
C ASP A 61 17.48 2.24 6.98
N SER A 62 16.59 3.22 7.07
CA SER A 62 16.78 4.40 7.91
C SER A 62 15.49 4.81 8.62
N THR A 63 15.61 5.62 9.67
CA THR A 63 14.44 6.23 10.30
C THR A 63 13.70 7.11 9.30
N ARG A 64 12.39 6.93 9.23
CA ARG A 64 11.49 7.73 8.39
C ARG A 64 10.43 8.39 9.23
N LYS A 65 9.86 9.47 8.72
CA LYS A 65 8.75 10.18 9.35
C LYS A 65 7.53 10.13 8.45
N PHE A 66 6.35 10.05 9.06
CA PHE A 66 5.08 10.24 8.36
C PHE A 66 4.23 11.27 9.11
N CYS A 67 3.37 11.96 8.40
CA CYS A 67 2.44 12.88 9.01
C CYS A 67 1.25 12.10 9.60
N LYS A 68 0.93 12.35 10.88
CA LYS A 68 -0.23 11.70 11.54
C LYS A 68 -1.57 12.21 11.02
N TRP A 69 -1.59 13.35 10.32
CA TRP A 69 -2.81 13.90 9.76
C TRP A 69 -3.39 12.97 8.69
N HIS A 70 -4.70 12.87 8.67
CA HIS A 70 -5.42 11.98 7.76
C HIS A 70 -5.02 10.49 7.93
N THR A 71 -4.80 10.10 9.19
CA THR A 71 -4.51 8.71 9.57
C THR A 71 -5.20 8.37 10.88
N PRO A 72 -5.33 7.09 11.24
CA PRO A 72 -5.84 6.68 12.55
C PRO A 72 -4.96 7.05 13.75
N PHE A 73 -3.80 7.67 13.54
CA PHE A 73 -2.92 8.17 14.61
C PHE A 73 -3.35 9.53 15.16
N GLU A 74 -4.45 10.05 14.66
CA GLU A 74 -5.19 11.18 15.22
C GLU A 74 -6.68 10.84 15.34
N PRO A 75 -7.49 11.59 16.08
CA PRO A 75 -8.94 11.42 16.04
C PRO A 75 -9.50 11.54 14.62
N LEU A 76 -10.65 10.91 14.33
CA LEU A 76 -11.30 11.00 13.02
C LEU A 76 -11.87 12.40 12.80
N ILE A 77 -11.02 13.31 12.37
CA ILE A 77 -11.30 14.72 12.10
C ILE A 77 -10.96 15.13 10.67
N SER A 78 -10.93 14.15 9.78
CA SER A 78 -10.74 14.33 8.34
C SER A 78 -11.21 13.12 7.56
N LYS A 79 -11.64 13.33 6.32
CA LYS A 79 -11.96 12.23 5.40
C LYS A 79 -10.66 11.72 4.78
N TYR A 80 -10.30 10.48 5.04
CA TYR A 80 -9.12 9.83 4.46
C TYR A 80 -9.37 8.38 4.01
N LEU A 81 -10.63 7.96 4.05
CA LEU A 81 -11.08 6.69 3.49
C LEU A 81 -12.15 6.94 2.44
N ASP A 82 -12.05 6.26 1.32
CA ASP A 82 -13.14 6.10 0.37
C ASP A 82 -13.82 4.78 0.66
N ILE A 83 -15.11 4.84 1.00
CA ILE A 83 -15.92 3.68 1.36
C ILE A 83 -17.06 3.59 0.37
N THR A 84 -17.08 2.54 -0.43
CA THR A 84 -18.04 2.36 -1.51
C THR A 84 -18.79 1.05 -1.34
N SER A 85 -20.13 1.09 -1.46
CA SER A 85 -20.94 -0.12 -1.48
C SER A 85 -20.74 -0.92 -2.78
N ASP A 86 -21.19 -2.17 -2.78
CA ASP A 86 -21.22 -3.02 -3.99
C ASP A 86 -22.14 -2.48 -5.09
N GLU A 87 -23.07 -1.57 -4.75
CA GLU A 87 -23.89 -0.81 -5.72
C GLU A 87 -23.14 0.42 -6.29
N GLY A 88 -21.90 0.66 -5.88
CA GLY A 88 -21.12 1.82 -6.34
C GLY A 88 -21.44 3.14 -5.62
N ILE A 89 -22.20 3.09 -4.53
CA ILE A 89 -22.58 4.28 -3.77
C ILE A 89 -21.51 4.55 -2.70
N GLU A 90 -20.95 5.76 -2.70
CA GLU A 90 -20.00 6.20 -1.70
C GLU A 90 -20.71 6.51 -0.37
N ALA A 91 -20.17 5.98 0.73
CA ALA A 91 -20.64 6.30 2.07
C ALA A 91 -20.27 7.75 2.43
N SER A 92 -21.28 8.52 2.86
CA SER A 92 -21.07 9.92 3.23
C SER A 92 -20.19 10.05 4.47
N TYR A 93 -19.22 10.94 4.42
CA TYR A 93 -18.47 11.35 5.59
C TYR A 93 -19.23 12.44 6.35
N LYS A 94 -19.53 12.17 7.61
CA LYS A 94 -20.28 13.06 8.52
C LYS A 94 -19.46 13.46 9.75
N GLY A 95 -18.18 13.08 9.76
CA GLY A 95 -17.28 13.40 10.87
C GLY A 95 -16.82 14.84 10.87
N ALA A 96 -16.08 15.21 11.90
CA ALA A 96 -15.45 16.51 11.98
C ALA A 96 -14.43 16.72 10.87
N MET A 97 -14.24 17.99 10.49
CA MET A 97 -13.24 18.41 9.50
C MET A 97 -12.32 19.44 10.15
N ALA A 98 -11.10 19.04 10.49
CA ALA A 98 -10.11 19.95 11.04
C ALA A 98 -9.60 20.94 10.00
N LYS A 99 -9.49 22.21 10.35
CA LYS A 99 -8.73 23.17 9.58
C LYS A 99 -7.24 22.90 9.78
N ARG A 100 -6.48 22.88 8.70
CA ARG A 100 -5.03 22.61 8.72
C ARG A 100 -4.25 23.84 8.27
N ILE A 101 -3.16 24.13 8.97
CA ILE A 101 -2.20 25.15 8.57
C ILE A 101 -1.05 24.44 7.86
N MET A 102 -0.81 24.82 6.60
CA MET A 102 0.26 24.23 5.80
C MET A 102 1.51 25.13 5.82
N PRO A 103 2.71 24.54 5.83
CA PRO A 103 3.02 23.10 5.91
C PRO A 103 2.71 22.54 7.30
N PRO A 104 2.54 21.19 7.43
CA PRO A 104 2.32 20.58 8.74
C PRO A 104 3.47 20.88 9.71
N PRO A 105 3.17 21.31 10.95
CA PRO A 105 4.21 21.57 11.95
C PRO A 105 4.95 20.28 12.35
N ALA A 106 6.13 20.44 12.96
CA ALA A 106 7.02 19.31 13.28
C ALA A 106 6.37 18.26 14.21
N ASP A 107 5.50 18.67 15.11
CA ASP A 107 4.75 17.78 16.03
C ASP A 107 3.63 16.99 15.36
N SER A 108 3.35 17.28 14.09
CA SER A 108 2.44 16.48 13.26
C SER A 108 3.09 15.22 12.68
N TYR A 109 4.40 15.06 12.82
CA TYR A 109 5.12 13.93 12.28
C TYR A 109 5.49 12.92 13.36
N ILE A 110 5.37 11.63 13.00
CA ILE A 110 5.80 10.50 13.82
C ILE A 110 7.02 9.89 13.17
N ALA A 111 8.11 9.75 13.94
CA ALA A 111 9.31 9.06 13.49
C ALA A 111 9.19 7.56 13.75
N LEU A 112 9.53 6.76 12.76
CA LEU A 112 9.53 5.30 12.82
C LEU A 112 10.90 4.79 12.41
N LYS A 113 11.56 4.04 13.30
CA LYS A 113 12.88 3.48 13.03
C LYS A 113 12.83 2.42 11.94
N SER A 114 13.98 2.17 11.31
CA SER A 114 14.12 1.07 10.36
C SER A 114 13.69 -0.25 10.96
N GLY A 115 12.85 -1.00 10.27
CA GLY A 115 12.31 -2.29 10.69
C GLY A 115 11.14 -2.23 11.67
N ASP A 116 10.80 -1.06 12.20
CA ASP A 116 9.69 -0.90 13.15
C ASP A 116 8.33 -0.80 12.44
N SER A 117 7.30 -1.06 13.22
CA SER A 117 5.91 -0.85 12.85
C SER A 117 5.14 -0.16 13.95
N LEU A 118 4.05 0.51 13.58
CA LEU A 118 3.16 1.19 14.49
C LEU A 118 1.72 0.87 14.13
N VAL A 119 0.87 0.62 15.12
CA VAL A 119 -0.52 0.22 14.93
C VAL A 119 -1.45 1.24 15.56
N SER A 120 -2.53 1.54 14.87
CA SER A 120 -3.67 2.30 15.42
C SER A 120 -4.98 1.70 14.95
N GLU A 121 -6.05 1.94 15.67
CA GLU A 121 -7.40 1.48 15.33
C GLU A 121 -8.36 2.65 15.27
N ILE A 122 -9.33 2.56 14.36
CA ILE A 122 -10.39 3.54 14.20
C ILE A 122 -11.73 2.85 14.02
N ASN A 123 -12.75 3.36 14.72
CA ASN A 123 -14.13 3.00 14.42
C ASN A 123 -14.68 3.93 13.34
N ILE A 124 -14.86 3.41 12.13
CA ILE A 124 -15.28 4.22 10.98
C ILE A 124 -16.71 4.75 11.11
N LEU A 125 -17.56 4.14 11.93
CA LEU A 125 -18.92 4.64 12.17
C LEU A 125 -18.96 5.99 12.90
N ARG A 126 -17.82 6.45 13.44
CA ARG A 126 -17.72 7.81 14.01
C ARG A 126 -17.70 8.90 12.95
N GLY A 127 -17.42 8.57 11.71
CA GLY A 127 -17.30 9.55 10.64
C GLY A 127 -18.00 9.19 9.36
N TYR A 128 -18.38 7.93 9.15
CA TYR A 128 -19.00 7.47 7.92
C TYR A 128 -20.38 6.88 8.16
N ASP A 129 -21.30 7.17 7.25
CA ASP A 129 -22.64 6.62 7.29
C ASP A 129 -22.68 5.24 6.62
N LEU A 130 -22.72 4.19 7.44
CA LEU A 130 -22.85 2.79 7.04
C LEU A 130 -24.13 2.19 7.63
N SER A 131 -25.25 2.85 7.44
CA SER A 131 -26.55 2.46 8.01
C SER A 131 -27.25 1.33 7.24
N LYS A 132 -26.80 0.99 6.04
CA LYS A 132 -27.41 -0.05 5.20
C LYS A 132 -26.61 -1.34 5.24
N PRO A 133 -27.27 -2.51 5.33
CA PRO A 133 -26.63 -3.79 5.10
C PRO A 133 -26.04 -3.85 3.69
N GLY A 134 -24.95 -4.58 3.52
CA GLY A 134 -24.31 -4.73 2.22
C GLY A 134 -22.80 -4.92 2.33
N LYS A 135 -22.17 -5.08 1.20
CA LYS A 135 -20.73 -5.22 1.08
C LYS A 135 -20.10 -3.86 0.77
N TYR A 136 -19.08 -3.50 1.52
CA TYR A 136 -18.39 -2.22 1.37
C TYR A 136 -16.92 -2.44 1.13
N THR A 137 -16.37 -1.74 0.14
CA THR A 137 -14.94 -1.67 -0.13
C THR A 137 -14.38 -0.38 0.45
N ILE A 138 -13.28 -0.49 1.19
CA ILE A 138 -12.64 0.62 1.90
C ILE A 138 -11.23 0.79 1.35
N LYS A 139 -10.93 2.00 0.91
CA LYS A 139 -9.64 2.38 0.35
C LYS A 139 -9.06 3.59 1.08
N TYR A 140 -7.78 3.58 1.37
CA TYR A 140 -7.06 4.73 1.91
C TYR A 140 -6.71 5.73 0.79
N ASN A 141 -6.99 7.01 1.01
CA ASN A 141 -6.83 8.03 -0.03
C ASN A 141 -5.93 9.22 0.38
N ALA A 142 -5.20 9.11 1.48
CA ALA A 142 -4.45 10.25 2.04
C ALA A 142 -2.92 10.07 1.99
N GLU A 143 -2.41 9.32 1.04
CA GLU A 143 -0.96 9.12 0.83
C GLU A 143 -0.22 10.46 0.67
N ASN A 144 -0.77 11.39 -0.10
CA ASN A 144 -0.16 12.69 -0.35
C ASN A 144 0.01 13.54 0.92
N MET A 145 -0.87 13.37 1.92
CA MET A 145 -0.79 14.08 3.18
C MET A 145 0.10 13.36 4.19
N SER A 146 -0.09 12.07 4.34
CA SER A 146 0.61 11.29 5.37
C SER A 146 2.00 10.82 4.94
N GLY A 147 2.21 10.57 3.65
CA GLY A 147 3.40 9.90 3.12
C GLY A 147 3.37 8.38 3.30
N ILE A 148 2.22 7.81 3.66
CA ILE A 148 2.04 6.36 3.85
C ILE A 148 1.41 5.75 2.60
N VAL A 149 2.10 4.83 1.96
CA VAL A 149 1.60 4.11 0.77
C VAL A 149 0.78 2.91 1.22
N VAL A 150 -0.51 2.91 0.91
CA VAL A 150 -1.42 1.78 1.16
C VAL A 150 -1.97 1.31 -0.18
N LYS A 151 -1.50 0.17 -0.66
CA LYS A 151 -1.85 -0.35 -2.00
C LYS A 151 -3.16 -1.11 -2.02
N ASP A 152 -3.47 -1.80 -0.93
CA ASP A 152 -4.61 -2.71 -0.87
C ASP A 152 -5.85 -2.01 -0.33
N SER A 153 -7.00 -2.34 -0.89
CA SER A 153 -8.30 -2.08 -0.30
C SER A 153 -8.74 -3.27 0.56
N ILE A 154 -9.65 -3.03 1.49
CA ILE A 154 -10.29 -4.07 2.28
C ILE A 154 -11.80 -4.07 2.02
N THR A 155 -12.43 -5.21 2.24
CA THR A 155 -13.87 -5.37 2.09
C THR A 155 -14.48 -5.86 3.39
N ILE A 156 -15.62 -5.31 3.76
CA ILE A 156 -16.42 -5.73 4.91
C ILE A 156 -17.86 -6.00 4.46
N ALA A 157 -18.53 -6.96 5.12
CA ALA A 157 -19.95 -7.20 4.96
C ALA A 157 -20.71 -6.71 6.19
N LEU A 158 -21.68 -5.81 6.00
CA LEU A 158 -22.60 -5.40 7.05
C LEU A 158 -23.88 -6.21 6.95
N LEU A 159 -24.14 -6.98 7.98
CA LEU A 159 -25.31 -7.84 8.13
C LEU A 159 -26.44 -7.09 8.82
N LYS A 160 -27.67 -7.54 8.61
CA LYS A 160 -28.85 -7.05 9.33
C LYS A 160 -28.78 -7.35 10.82
#